data_cedaabc661db651e92bbdfdb00edc2bc
#
_entry.id   cedaabc661db651e92bbdfdb00edc2bc
#
_cell.length_a   1.000
_cell.length_b   1.000
_cell.length_c   1.000
_cell.angle_alpha   90.00
_cell.angle_beta   90.00
_cell.angle_gamma   90.00
#
_symmetry.space_group_name_H-M   'P 1'
#
loop_
_entity.id
_entity.type
_entity.pdbx_description
1 polymer ?
#
loop_
_entity_poly.entity_id
_entity_poly.type
_entity_poly.pdbx_seq_one_letter_code
_entity_poly.pdbx_strand_id
1 'polypeptide(L)'
;MTKNRSAKMAIGNPITLTSNVASKTISVIATAGQTLFTVTGGYRINQLAVFRNGVRLLDSRDYEARNGSTVTLLSAATVGDALEFQVFDDFRVADAIVSAESEQTIQGNLNVAGILTATDLSVTDLSLRHLKATGISTV
;
A
#
# COMPACT_ATOMS: atom_id res chain seq x y z
N MET A 1 2.29 -31.58 -17.99
CA MET A 1 2.12 -31.30 -17.63
C MET A 1 1.85 -30.51 -17.17
N THR A 2 2.00 -30.52 -17.10
CA THR A 2 1.75 -29.88 -16.52
C THR A 2 1.76 -29.11 -16.10
N LYS A 3 1.95 -28.89 -16.09
CA LYS A 3 1.95 -28.28 -15.57
C LYS A 3 1.81 -27.53 -15.05
N ASN A 4 2.08 -27.58 -15.11
CA ASN A 4 1.88 -26.91 -14.51
C ASN A 4 1.89 -26.21 -14.13
N ARG A 5 2.11 -26.17 -14.11
CA ARG A 5 2.10 -25.70 -13.59
C ARG A 5 1.98 -24.90 -13.21
N SER A 6 2.24 -24.99 -13.34
CA SER A 6 2.00 -24.42 -12.89
C SER A 6 1.92 -23.78 -12.55
N ALA A 7 2.23 -23.84 -12.65
CA ALA A 7 2.02 -23.39 -12.23
C ALA A 7 2.08 -22.85 -11.91
N LYS A 8 2.21 -22.82 -11.82
CA LYS A 8 2.19 -22.49 -11.50
C LYS A 8 1.92 -21.81 -11.02
N MET A 9 2.03 -21.76 -10.85
CA MET A 9 1.67 -21.36 -10.48
C MET A 9 1.43 -20.91 -9.94
N ALA A 10 1.56 -20.96 -9.79
CA ALA A 10 1.22 -20.69 -9.41
C ALA A 10 1.17 -20.30 -8.93
N ILE A 11 1.41 -20.35 -8.74
CA ILE A 11 1.31 -20.00 -8.42
C ILE A 11 1.05 -19.23 -8.17
N GLY A 12 1.12 -19.14 -8.03
CA GLY A 12 0.74 -18.43 -7.86
C GLY A 12 0.72 -17.34 -7.80
N ASN A 13 0.71 -16.94 -7.95
CA ASN A 13 0.54 -15.85 -7.95
C ASN A 13 -0.07 -14.98 -7.69
N PRO A 14 -0.14 -14.62 -7.31
CA PRO A 14 -0.86 -13.63 -7.06
C PRO A 14 -0.58 -12.39 -6.91
N ILE A 15 -0.32 -12.32 -7.30
CA ILE A 15 -0.57 -11.60 -7.00
C ILE A 15 -0.82 -10.21 -7.07
N THR A 16 -1.64 -9.68 -7.26
CA THR A 16 -2.12 -8.35 -7.17
C THR A 16 -1.81 -7.60 -5.90
N LEU A 17 -1.24 -8.33 -4.99
CA LEU A 17 -0.75 -7.72 -3.76
C LEU A 17 0.37 -6.71 -3.99
N THR A 18 0.96 -6.70 -5.18
CA THR A 18 2.04 -5.76 -5.47
C THR A 18 1.60 -4.31 -5.39
N SER A 19 0.34 -4.01 -5.62
CA SER A 19 -0.16 -2.64 -5.52
C SER A 19 -0.40 -2.21 -4.07
N ASN A 20 -0.45 -3.17 -3.16
CA ASN A 20 -0.73 -2.93 -1.74
C ASN A 20 0.40 -3.34 -0.83
N VAL A 21 1.61 -3.46 -1.37
CA VAL A 21 2.74 -3.86 -0.52
C VAL A 21 3.02 -2.79 0.52
N ALA A 22 3.36 -3.24 1.71
CA ALA A 22 3.65 -2.35 2.82
C ALA A 22 5.05 -1.75 2.76
N SER A 23 5.87 -2.19 1.84
CA SER A 23 7.19 -1.61 1.65
C SER A 23 7.60 -1.70 0.19
N LYS A 24 8.42 -0.74 -0.24
CA LYS A 24 9.04 -0.75 -1.56
C LYS A 24 10.47 -0.27 -1.42
N THR A 25 11.32 -0.70 -2.34
CA THR A 25 12.72 -0.29 -2.35
C THR A 25 13.00 0.48 -3.62
N ILE A 26 13.64 1.63 -3.48
CA ILE A 26 14.06 2.47 -4.59
C ILE A 26 15.59 2.54 -4.55
N SER A 27 16.23 2.22 -5.64
CA SER A 27 17.68 2.22 -5.74
C SER A 27 18.16 3.32 -6.67
N VAL A 28 19.19 4.02 -6.27
CA VAL A 28 19.79 5.11 -7.05
C VAL A 28 21.30 5.00 -6.96
N ILE A 29 21.97 5.18 -8.09
CA ILE A 29 23.43 5.27 -8.12
C ILE A 29 23.82 6.74 -8.03
N ALA A 30 24.65 7.07 -7.07
CA ALA A 30 25.03 8.44 -6.81
C ALA A 30 26.04 8.98 -7.82
N THR A 31 25.94 10.26 -8.08
CA THR A 31 26.97 11.00 -8.79
C THR A 31 27.97 11.58 -7.79
N ALA A 32 29.11 12.06 -8.26
CA ALA A 32 30.15 12.56 -7.39
C ALA A 32 29.65 13.74 -6.55
N GLY A 33 29.82 13.65 -5.24
CA GLY A 33 29.46 14.72 -4.32
C GLY A 33 27.96 14.91 -4.12
N GLN A 34 27.15 13.99 -4.58
CA GLN A 34 25.71 14.12 -4.47
C GLN A 34 25.27 14.00 -3.01
N THR A 35 24.42 14.92 -2.57
CA THR A 35 23.84 14.88 -1.22
C THR A 35 22.32 14.75 -1.25
N LEU A 36 21.67 15.27 -2.28
CA LEU A 36 20.21 15.29 -2.37
C LEU A 36 19.72 14.20 -3.28
N PHE A 37 18.79 13.40 -2.78
CA PHE A 37 18.20 12.29 -3.52
C PHE A 37 16.69 12.41 -3.49
N THR A 38 16.06 12.24 -4.64
CA THR A 38 14.60 12.22 -4.72
C THR A 38 14.13 10.78 -4.54
N VAL A 39 13.20 10.58 -3.62
CA VAL A 39 12.57 9.27 -3.42
C VAL A 39 11.30 9.24 -4.25
N THR A 40 11.37 8.55 -5.37
CA THR A 40 10.25 8.49 -6.32
C THR A 40 9.00 7.93 -5.64
N GLY A 41 7.91 8.68 -5.75
CA GLY A 41 6.66 8.32 -5.09
C GLY A 41 6.55 8.80 -3.64
N GLY A 42 7.62 9.39 -3.11
CA GLY A 42 7.62 9.92 -1.76
C GLY A 42 7.66 8.87 -0.66
N TYR A 43 7.63 9.35 0.57
CA TYR A 43 7.63 8.49 1.76
C TYR A 43 6.91 9.24 2.88
N ARG A 44 6.51 8.50 3.91
CA ARG A 44 5.97 9.11 5.12
C ARG A 44 7.13 9.39 6.08
N ILE A 45 7.06 10.52 6.76
CA ILE A 45 8.08 10.91 7.72
C ILE A 45 8.23 9.81 8.77
N ASN A 46 9.46 9.44 9.05
CA ASN A 46 9.82 8.35 9.97
C ASN A 46 9.48 6.95 9.49
N GLN A 47 9.03 6.81 8.25
CA GLN A 47 8.70 5.51 7.66
C GLN A 47 9.65 5.21 6.50
N LEU A 48 10.94 5.39 6.73
CA LEU A 48 11.96 5.24 5.72
C LEU A 48 13.23 4.64 6.32
N ALA A 49 13.86 3.71 5.60
CA ALA A 49 15.20 3.24 5.91
C ALA A 49 16.09 3.57 4.73
N VAL A 50 17.27 4.10 5.00
CA VAL A 50 18.22 4.49 3.97
C VAL A 50 19.48 3.64 4.11
N PHE A 51 19.94 3.09 2.99
CA PHE A 51 21.15 2.26 2.94
C PHE A 51 22.13 2.86 1.93
N ARG A 52 23.38 2.82 2.27
CA ARG A 52 24.46 3.23 1.37
C ARG A 52 25.41 2.06 1.23
N ASN A 53 25.51 1.52 0.01
CA ASN A 53 26.32 0.33 -0.28
C ASN A 53 26.00 -0.82 0.65
N GLY A 54 24.70 -1.00 0.96
CA GLY A 54 24.23 -2.08 1.80
C GLY A 54 24.29 -1.82 3.30
N VAL A 55 24.83 -0.69 3.73
CA VAL A 55 24.94 -0.33 5.14
C VAL A 55 23.82 0.63 5.50
N ARG A 56 23.07 0.29 6.56
CA ARG A 56 21.98 1.15 7.02
C ARG A 56 22.54 2.43 7.65
N LEU A 57 21.97 3.53 7.25
CA LEU A 57 22.32 4.85 7.77
C LEU A 57 21.40 5.22 8.92
N LEU A 58 21.89 6.11 9.81
CA LEU A 58 21.13 6.60 10.94
C LEU A 58 20.47 7.93 10.61
N ASP A 59 19.19 8.03 10.90
CA ASP A 59 18.43 9.27 10.72
C ASP A 59 19.01 10.37 11.63
N SER A 60 19.09 11.58 11.09
CA SER A 60 19.62 12.77 11.76
C SER A 60 21.12 12.74 12.02
N ARG A 61 21.75 11.61 11.76
CA ARG A 61 23.20 11.49 11.97
C ARG A 61 23.93 11.32 10.65
N ASP A 62 23.37 10.53 9.75
CA ASP A 62 23.95 10.26 8.43
C ASP A 62 23.13 10.90 7.32
N TYR A 63 21.85 11.14 7.57
CA TYR A 63 20.97 11.75 6.59
C TYR A 63 19.81 12.47 7.29
N GLU A 64 19.12 13.31 6.52
CA GLU A 64 17.86 13.92 6.94
C GLU A 64 16.79 13.65 5.93
N ALA A 65 15.59 13.32 6.40
CA ALA A 65 14.43 13.02 5.58
C ALA A 65 13.20 13.61 6.27
N ARG A 66 12.87 14.87 5.97
CA ARG A 66 11.85 15.62 6.69
C ARG A 66 10.70 16.13 5.83
N ASN A 67 10.82 16.01 4.51
CA ASN A 67 9.79 16.62 3.64
C ASN A 67 8.91 15.61 2.92
N GLY A 68 9.16 14.31 3.08
CA GLY A 68 8.34 13.27 2.46
C GLY A 68 8.66 12.98 1.01
N SER A 69 9.63 13.66 0.41
CA SER A 69 9.96 13.44 -1.00
C SER A 69 11.45 13.32 -1.29
N THR A 70 12.30 13.93 -0.49
CA THR A 70 13.75 13.88 -0.70
C THR A 70 14.49 13.47 0.55
N VAL A 71 15.70 12.96 0.36
CA VAL A 71 16.62 12.60 1.43
C VAL A 71 17.92 13.35 1.18
N THR A 72 18.45 13.98 2.22
CA THR A 72 19.73 14.69 2.15
C THR A 72 20.76 13.95 2.97
N LEU A 73 21.86 13.55 2.34
CA LEU A 73 22.99 12.95 3.06
C LEU A 73 23.79 14.05 3.74
N LEU A 74 24.19 13.80 4.97
CA LEU A 74 25.07 14.73 5.70
C LEU A 74 26.52 14.56 5.28
N SER A 75 26.88 13.44 4.67
CA SER A 75 28.19 13.19 4.09
C SER A 75 27.98 12.87 2.61
N ALA A 76 28.58 13.67 1.75
CA ALA A 76 28.38 13.57 0.32
C ALA A 76 28.72 12.17 -0.21
N ALA A 77 27.93 11.72 -1.18
CA ALA A 77 28.17 10.42 -1.80
C ALA A 77 29.37 10.47 -2.73
N THR A 78 30.00 9.33 -2.90
CA THR A 78 31.04 9.13 -3.90
C THR A 78 30.38 8.61 -5.16
N VAL A 79 30.93 8.97 -6.32
CA VAL A 79 30.40 8.48 -7.59
C VAL A 79 30.35 6.95 -7.55
N GLY A 80 29.21 6.40 -7.95
CA GLY A 80 29.00 4.96 -7.97
C GLY A 80 28.46 4.37 -6.68
N ASP A 81 28.32 5.16 -5.62
CA ASP A 81 27.68 4.67 -4.40
C ASP A 81 26.24 4.28 -4.70
N ALA A 82 25.82 3.13 -4.17
CA ALA A 82 24.47 2.64 -4.32
C ALA A 82 23.65 3.05 -3.12
N LEU A 83 22.66 3.91 -3.34
CA LEU A 83 21.72 4.34 -2.31
C LEU A 83 20.43 3.55 -2.48
N GLU A 84 19.93 3.02 -1.38
CA GLU A 84 18.65 2.32 -1.37
C GLU A 84 17.75 2.96 -0.33
N PHE A 85 16.54 3.27 -0.76
CA PHE A 85 15.53 3.85 0.10
C PHE A 85 14.42 2.83 0.24
N GLN A 86 14.28 2.28 1.43
CA GLN A 86 13.20 1.36 1.74
C GLN A 86 12.07 2.13 2.38
N VAL A 87 10.99 2.27 1.64
CA VAL A 87 9.83 3.05 2.07
C VAL A 87 8.82 2.09 2.67
N PHE A 88 8.42 2.36 3.91
CA PHE A 88 7.38 1.60 4.59
C PHE A 88 6.07 2.38 4.46
N ASP A 89 5.01 1.68 4.21
CA ASP A 89 3.70 2.27 4.11
C ASP A 89 2.74 1.50 5.00
N ASP A 90 1.74 2.19 5.49
CA ASP A 90 0.77 1.55 6.35
C ASP A 90 -0.22 0.75 5.51
N PHE A 91 -0.43 -0.48 5.90
CA PHE A 91 -1.56 -1.20 5.39
C PHE A 91 -2.81 -0.70 6.12
N ARG A 92 -3.71 -0.09 5.37
CA ARG A 92 -4.92 0.47 5.97
C ARG A 92 -6.05 -0.54 5.91
N VAL A 93 -6.27 -1.19 7.02
CA VAL A 93 -7.40 -2.09 7.14
C VAL A 93 -8.71 -1.34 6.99
N ALA A 94 -8.71 -0.07 7.33
CA ALA A 94 -9.91 0.77 7.22
C ALA A 94 -10.42 0.91 5.78
N ASP A 95 -9.54 0.68 4.79
CA ASP A 95 -9.93 0.78 3.39
C ASP A 95 -10.44 -0.55 2.82
N ALA A 96 -10.52 -1.57 3.65
CA ALA A 96 -10.94 -2.89 3.23
C ALA A 96 -11.95 -3.47 4.21
N ILE A 97 -12.87 -4.26 3.67
CA ILE A 97 -13.79 -5.04 4.49
C ILE A 97 -13.15 -6.40 4.70
N VAL A 98 -12.88 -6.73 5.94
CA VAL A 98 -12.14 -7.94 6.31
C VAL A 98 -13.11 -9.06 6.60
N SER A 99 -12.97 -10.17 5.90
CA SER A 99 -13.90 -11.30 6.04
C SER A 99 -13.75 -12.08 7.33
N ALA A 100 -12.64 -11.86 8.06
CA ALA A 100 -12.37 -12.62 9.27
C ALA A 100 -13.10 -12.11 10.51
N GLU A 101 -13.66 -10.90 10.44
CA GLU A 101 -14.35 -10.33 11.58
C GLU A 101 -15.82 -10.71 11.57
N SER A 102 -16.37 -10.90 12.76
CA SER A 102 -17.80 -11.25 12.89
C SER A 102 -18.70 -10.04 12.66
N GLU A 103 -18.17 -8.85 12.86
CA GLU A 103 -18.93 -7.63 12.66
C GLU A 103 -17.99 -6.52 12.23
N GLN A 104 -18.41 -5.75 11.25
CA GLN A 104 -17.62 -4.62 10.77
C GLN A 104 -18.50 -3.38 10.71
N THR A 105 -18.00 -2.28 11.26
CA THR A 105 -18.74 -1.03 11.32
C THR A 105 -18.08 0.00 10.42
N ILE A 106 -18.86 0.57 9.50
CA ILE A 106 -18.43 1.69 8.66
C ILE A 106 -19.00 2.96 9.26
N GLN A 107 -18.12 3.83 9.75
CA GLN A 107 -18.53 5.03 10.46
C GLN A 107 -19.13 6.11 9.57
N GLY A 108 -18.85 6.07 8.31
CA GLY A 108 -19.36 7.06 7.36
C GLY A 108 -20.34 6.44 6.39
N ASN A 109 -20.46 7.07 5.25
CA ASN A 109 -21.34 6.59 4.19
C ASN A 109 -20.65 5.53 3.35
N LEU A 110 -21.38 4.52 2.97
CA LEU A 110 -20.92 3.51 2.02
C LEU A 110 -21.59 3.74 0.69
N ASN A 111 -20.81 3.94 -0.36
CA ASN A 111 -21.31 4.04 -1.72
C ASN A 111 -20.91 2.79 -2.49
N VAL A 112 -21.89 2.01 -2.90
CA VAL A 112 -21.67 0.82 -3.72
C VAL A 112 -22.05 1.16 -5.15
N ALA A 113 -21.06 1.27 -6.03
CA ALA A 113 -21.28 1.61 -7.42
C ALA A 113 -21.83 0.43 -8.24
N GLY A 114 -21.74 -0.76 -7.70
CA GLY A 114 -22.24 -1.98 -8.34
C GLY A 114 -23.44 -2.55 -7.65
N ILE A 115 -23.38 -3.85 -7.38
CA ILE A 115 -24.48 -4.59 -6.76
C ILE A 115 -24.12 -4.91 -5.32
N LEU A 116 -25.04 -4.65 -4.41
CA LEU A 116 -24.94 -5.12 -3.03
C LEU A 116 -25.76 -6.38 -2.87
N THR A 117 -25.12 -7.46 -2.45
CA THR A 117 -25.80 -8.71 -2.14
C THR A 117 -25.70 -8.97 -0.64
N ALA A 118 -26.83 -9.14 -0.01
CA ALA A 118 -26.89 -9.42 1.42
C ALA A 118 -27.93 -10.51 1.68
N THR A 119 -27.60 -11.42 2.61
CA THR A 119 -28.56 -12.43 3.04
C THR A 119 -29.70 -11.78 3.81
N ASP A 120 -29.33 -10.87 4.71
CA ASP A 120 -30.31 -10.10 5.48
C ASP A 120 -29.92 -8.64 5.43
N LEU A 121 -30.88 -7.79 5.20
CA LEU A 121 -30.66 -6.35 5.19
C LEU A 121 -31.63 -5.69 6.14
N SER A 122 -31.10 -4.99 7.13
CA SER A 122 -31.91 -4.23 8.09
C SER A 122 -31.59 -2.76 7.91
N VAL A 123 -32.58 -1.96 7.60
CA VAL A 123 -32.41 -0.52 7.43
C VAL A 123 -33.46 0.23 8.19
N THR A 124 -33.08 1.37 8.76
CA THR A 124 -34.02 2.24 9.45
C THR A 124 -34.87 3.01 8.45
N ASP A 125 -34.22 3.58 7.47
CA ASP A 125 -34.90 4.34 6.42
C ASP A 125 -34.39 3.87 5.07
N LEU A 126 -35.29 3.53 4.18
CA LEU A 126 -34.93 3.07 2.84
C LEU A 126 -35.56 3.99 1.80
N SER A 127 -34.74 4.62 0.99
CA SER A 127 -35.18 5.43 -0.13
C SER A 127 -34.77 4.77 -1.43
N LEU A 128 -35.72 4.38 -2.22
CA LEU A 128 -35.50 3.66 -3.47
C LEU A 128 -36.07 4.39 -4.65
N ARG A 129 -35.32 4.43 -5.74
CA ARG A 129 -35.85 4.92 -7.00
C ARG A 129 -36.73 3.86 -7.67
N HIS A 130 -36.24 2.64 -7.65
CA HIS A 130 -36.96 1.50 -8.23
C HIS A 130 -36.80 0.30 -7.33
N LEU A 131 -37.87 -0.35 -7.02
CA LEU A 131 -37.83 -1.62 -6.31
C LEU A 131 -38.41 -2.70 -7.21
N LYS A 132 -37.57 -3.70 -7.50
CA LYS A 132 -38.05 -4.90 -8.16
C LYS A 132 -37.90 -6.05 -7.18
N ALA A 133 -38.97 -6.67 -6.82
CA ALA A 133 -38.96 -7.76 -5.87
C ALA A 133 -39.59 -8.97 -6.48
N THR A 134 -38.96 -10.14 -6.28
CA THR A 134 -39.49 -11.41 -6.74
C THR A 134 -39.56 -12.35 -5.55
N GLY A 135 -40.61 -13.17 -5.50
CA GLY A 135 -40.77 -14.11 -4.41
C GLY A 135 -41.09 -13.46 -3.08
N ILE A 136 -41.68 -12.29 -3.08
CA ILE A 136 -42.00 -11.58 -1.85
C ILE A 136 -43.19 -12.17 -1.19
N SER A 137 -43.07 -12.36 0.12
CA SER A 137 -44.26 -12.58 0.92
C SER A 137 -44.81 -11.22 1.34
N THR A 138 -46.06 -11.21 1.67
CA THR A 138 -46.69 -9.99 2.09
C THR A 138 -46.13 -9.48 3.40
N VAL A 139 -46.35 -8.26 3.59
CA VAL A 139 -45.97 -7.61 4.83
C VAL A 139 -47.18 -7.44 5.70
#